data_88346e022c397e0b2a3f0c45784cf3e2
#
_entry.id   88346e022c397e0b2a3f0c45784cf3e2
#
_cell.length_a   1.000
_cell.length_b   1.000
_cell.length_c   1.000
_cell.angle_alpha   90.00
_cell.angle_beta   90.00
_cell.angle_gamma   90.00
#
_symmetry.space_group_name_H-M   'P 1'
#
loop_
_entity.id
_entity.type
_entity.pdbx_description
1 polymer ?
#
loop_
_entity_poly.entity_id
_entity_poly.type
_entity_poly.pdbx_seq_one_letter_code
_entity_poly.pdbx_strand_id
1 'polypeptide(L)'
;LKRDLRLASWLIFVVCACVVMLMAWQAWTARRNTLENIQTSTINLAGALSTYTDGIFKQSELMLIGLTERVENDGAGPEQMERLRWVIAREMGALPQIDTVSLYNADGICTFSTNPKAIGVNSAQREFFQHHLQTPGKAPFIGPTIRSRASGEWVISVSRRINHPDSSFAGLMVVTIGVDHLLKFYSDIQVGKTGIISLTSAAGQLRVRYPHLEAEIGRDLSSTPIFTSERNRPSGTTQFVSRIDGVARFYAFKRSAVYPIVTVVALGQKEAMLDWLGQTKQSILVMLVLLGLVVGLGIRLIGHIHSRIRAEDQLLDSQAALIQLNQHLEFIASEDKLTGLANRRRFDQFLEVEFKRARRERSLLSLILIDADHFKRYNDHYGHLAGDECLVALARVVEQCIRRPGDVAARYGGEEIAVVLPGTDESSARQVAENILQAIRDEQIEHPASPFGIVTVSLGVATFVGTDRQLDQRSLIELADRALYAAKSQGRNRVNVASEIATSTLPAWTRVKASADPQTGSRPTAE
;
A
#
# COMPACT_ATOMS: atom_id res chain seq x y z
N LEU A 1 4.33 12.55 52.47
CA LEU A 1 4.98 13.71 51.77
C LEU A 1 6.08 13.28 50.77
N LYS A 2 7.16 12.58 51.20
CA LYS A 2 8.22 12.07 50.30
C LYS A 2 7.69 11.01 49.31
N ARG A 3 6.63 10.30 49.65
CA ARG A 3 5.98 9.28 48.82
C ARG A 3 5.15 9.92 47.73
N ASP A 4 4.45 11.01 48.01
CA ASP A 4 3.54 11.72 47.10
C ASP A 4 4.33 12.52 46.06
N LEU A 5 5.47 13.12 46.47
CA LEU A 5 6.43 13.77 45.57
C LEU A 5 7.07 12.78 44.59
N ARG A 6 7.41 11.56 45.07
CA ARG A 6 7.93 10.50 44.17
C ARG A 6 6.87 10.03 43.20
N LEU A 7 5.60 9.91 43.63
CA LEU A 7 4.50 9.54 42.75
C LEU A 7 4.22 10.59 41.66
N ALA A 8 4.21 11.87 42.02
CA ALA A 8 4.02 12.95 41.06
C ALA A 8 5.16 13.01 40.03
N SER A 9 6.42 12.91 40.50
CA SER A 9 7.58 12.84 39.60
C SER A 9 7.53 11.62 38.69
N TRP A 10 7.08 10.50 39.19
CA TRP A 10 6.93 9.25 38.43
C TRP A 10 5.81 9.35 37.40
N LEU A 11 4.69 10.00 37.75
CA LEU A 11 3.58 10.27 36.83
C LEU A 11 4.02 11.17 35.67
N ILE A 12 4.74 12.27 35.96
CA ILE A 12 5.31 13.14 34.94
C ILE A 12 6.26 12.36 34.02
N PHE A 13 7.12 11.51 34.62
CA PHE A 13 8.02 10.64 33.87
C PHE A 13 7.25 9.69 32.96
N VAL A 14 6.19 9.04 33.45
CA VAL A 14 5.37 8.11 32.65
C VAL A 14 4.64 8.83 31.53
N VAL A 15 4.05 10.01 31.80
CA VAL A 15 3.41 10.82 30.77
C VAL A 15 4.43 11.26 29.70
N CYS A 16 5.60 11.72 30.12
CA CYS A 16 6.68 12.08 29.21
C CYS A 16 7.17 10.87 28.40
N ALA A 17 7.32 9.71 29.02
CA ALA A 17 7.70 8.48 28.33
C ALA A 17 6.64 8.03 27.32
N CYS A 18 5.34 8.14 27.66
CA CYS A 18 4.24 7.84 26.75
C CYS A 18 4.21 8.80 25.54
N VAL A 19 4.42 10.09 25.77
CA VAL A 19 4.50 11.08 24.69
C VAL A 19 5.67 10.79 23.75
N VAL A 20 6.85 10.47 24.31
CA VAL A 20 8.02 10.09 23.50
C VAL A 20 7.78 8.81 22.70
N MET A 21 7.17 7.79 23.33
CA MET A 21 6.83 6.54 22.63
C MET A 21 5.82 6.77 21.51
N LEU A 22 4.78 7.56 21.77
CA LEU A 22 3.77 7.89 20.77
C LEU A 22 4.39 8.63 19.57
N MET A 23 5.29 9.58 19.85
CA MET A 23 5.98 10.33 18.80
C MET A 23 6.97 9.48 18.02
N ALA A 24 7.69 8.58 18.69
CA ALA A 24 8.56 7.61 18.03
C ALA A 24 7.76 6.70 17.10
N TRP A 25 6.62 6.21 17.57
CA TRP A 25 5.69 5.41 16.77
C TRP A 25 5.12 6.20 15.60
N GLN A 26 4.68 7.45 15.82
CA GLN A 26 4.17 8.33 14.77
C GLN A 26 5.25 8.64 13.71
N ALA A 27 6.47 8.95 14.13
CA ALA A 27 7.59 9.20 13.22
C ALA A 27 7.95 7.94 12.40
N TRP A 28 7.92 6.77 13.04
CA TRP A 28 8.15 5.49 12.38
C TRP A 28 7.06 5.16 11.36
N THR A 29 5.78 5.33 11.75
CA THR A 29 4.62 5.12 10.86
C THR A 29 4.65 6.11 9.69
N ALA A 30 4.92 7.39 9.97
CA ALA A 30 5.05 8.41 8.93
C ALA A 30 6.19 8.07 7.95
N ARG A 31 7.35 7.60 8.45
CA ARG A 31 8.45 7.15 7.60
C ARG A 31 8.04 5.99 6.71
N ARG A 32 7.37 5.00 7.28
CA ARG A 32 6.89 3.83 6.55
C ARG A 32 5.90 4.23 5.45
N ASN A 33 4.91 5.05 5.78
CA ASN A 33 3.94 5.55 4.82
C ASN A 33 4.61 6.37 3.71
N THR A 34 5.59 7.21 4.06
CA THR A 34 6.36 7.98 3.08
C THR A 34 7.10 7.05 2.12
N LEU A 35 7.77 6.02 2.63
CA LEU A 35 8.48 5.05 1.79
C LEU A 35 7.53 4.26 0.89
N GLU A 36 6.40 3.80 1.41
CA GLU A 36 5.36 3.10 0.63
C GLU A 36 4.77 4.01 -0.46
N ASN A 37 4.52 5.28 -0.14
CA ASN A 37 4.05 6.27 -1.11
C ASN A 37 5.10 6.56 -2.20
N ILE A 38 6.38 6.70 -1.83
CA ILE A 38 7.48 6.88 -2.78
C ILE A 38 7.54 5.67 -3.73
N GLN A 39 7.50 4.46 -3.19
CA GLN A 39 7.53 3.24 -4.00
C GLN A 39 6.34 3.16 -4.94
N THR A 40 5.13 3.37 -4.43
CA THR A 40 3.89 3.29 -5.22
C THR A 40 3.84 4.36 -6.30
N SER A 41 4.15 5.60 -5.97
CA SER A 41 4.13 6.69 -6.96
C SER A 41 5.22 6.51 -8.01
N THR A 42 6.42 6.08 -7.61
CA THR A 42 7.54 5.88 -8.54
C THR A 42 7.27 4.70 -9.48
N ILE A 43 6.68 3.59 -9.01
CA ILE A 43 6.34 2.44 -9.86
C ILE A 43 5.20 2.78 -10.83
N ASN A 44 4.21 3.54 -10.36
CA ASN A 44 3.12 4.00 -11.22
C ASN A 44 3.63 4.92 -12.32
N LEU A 45 4.56 5.82 -11.97
CA LEU A 45 5.19 6.70 -12.95
C LEU A 45 6.04 5.90 -13.95
N ALA A 46 6.83 4.93 -13.48
CA ALA A 46 7.58 4.04 -14.38
C ALA A 46 6.64 3.25 -15.31
N GLY A 47 5.48 2.82 -14.80
CA GLY A 47 4.43 2.17 -15.59
C GLY A 47 3.85 3.07 -16.67
N ALA A 48 3.47 4.29 -16.30
CA ALA A 48 2.91 5.28 -17.24
C ALA A 48 3.93 5.64 -18.34
N LEU A 49 5.19 5.87 -17.94
CA LEU A 49 6.27 6.16 -18.89
C LEU A 49 6.59 4.98 -19.80
N SER A 50 6.53 3.76 -19.29
CA SER A 50 6.69 2.56 -20.11
C SER A 50 5.59 2.47 -21.15
N THR A 51 4.34 2.69 -20.76
CA THR A 51 3.19 2.68 -21.69
C THR A 51 3.31 3.76 -22.76
N TYR A 52 3.73 4.97 -22.37
CA TYR A 52 3.99 6.05 -23.32
C TYR A 52 5.09 5.68 -24.33
N THR A 53 6.20 5.15 -23.82
CA THR A 53 7.33 4.73 -24.65
C THR A 53 6.95 3.57 -25.58
N ASP A 54 6.20 2.58 -25.08
CA ASP A 54 5.67 1.49 -25.88
C ASP A 54 4.75 2.03 -26.99
N GLY A 55 3.96 3.05 -26.71
CA GLY A 55 3.13 3.76 -27.69
C GLY A 55 3.94 4.36 -28.83
N ILE A 56 5.05 5.03 -28.50
CA ILE A 56 5.97 5.63 -29.51
C ILE A 56 6.57 4.53 -30.41
N PHE A 57 7.07 3.44 -29.82
CA PHE A 57 7.62 2.34 -30.60
C PHE A 57 6.54 1.64 -31.43
N LYS A 58 5.34 1.48 -30.90
CA LYS A 58 4.22 0.86 -31.61
C LYS A 58 3.79 1.70 -32.83
N GLN A 59 3.71 3.01 -32.66
CA GLN A 59 3.42 3.92 -33.80
C GLN A 59 4.51 3.84 -34.87
N SER A 60 5.78 3.81 -34.46
CA SER A 60 6.91 3.65 -35.37
C SER A 60 6.88 2.29 -36.11
N GLU A 61 6.54 1.21 -35.39
CA GLU A 61 6.37 -0.13 -35.96
C GLU A 61 5.23 -0.17 -36.98
N LEU A 62 4.06 0.38 -36.64
CA LEU A 62 2.90 0.41 -37.54
C LEU A 62 3.20 1.21 -38.80
N MET A 63 3.88 2.37 -38.66
CA MET A 63 4.36 3.14 -39.80
C MET A 63 5.31 2.31 -40.67
N LEU A 64 6.30 1.65 -40.07
CA LEU A 64 7.23 0.78 -40.77
C LEU A 64 6.53 -0.36 -41.53
N ILE A 65 5.54 -1.00 -40.91
CA ILE A 65 4.75 -2.06 -41.54
C ILE A 65 4.09 -1.54 -42.81
N GLY A 66 3.33 -0.44 -42.67
CA GLY A 66 2.63 0.13 -43.84
C GLY A 66 3.57 0.61 -44.95
N LEU A 67 4.72 1.20 -44.60
CA LEU A 67 5.69 1.67 -45.56
C LEU A 67 6.47 0.53 -46.24
N THR A 68 6.89 -0.51 -45.47
CA THR A 68 7.60 -1.68 -46.02
C THR A 68 6.71 -2.48 -46.95
N GLU A 69 5.44 -2.73 -46.58
CA GLU A 69 4.48 -3.43 -47.45
C GLU A 69 4.25 -2.71 -48.75
N ARG A 70 4.19 -1.38 -48.74
CA ARG A 70 4.08 -0.58 -50.00
C ARG A 70 5.31 -0.74 -50.86
N VAL A 71 6.51 -0.67 -50.29
CA VAL A 71 7.76 -0.85 -51.05
C VAL A 71 7.86 -2.26 -51.60
N GLU A 72 7.46 -3.29 -50.87
CA GLU A 72 7.46 -4.68 -51.33
C GLU A 72 6.45 -4.95 -52.45
N ASN A 73 5.25 -4.33 -52.36
CA ASN A 73 4.17 -4.58 -53.31
C ASN A 73 4.26 -3.65 -54.57
N ASP A 74 4.55 -2.37 -54.34
CA ASP A 74 4.52 -1.36 -55.41
C ASP A 74 5.91 -1.14 -56.01
N GLY A 75 6.98 -1.59 -55.34
CA GLY A 75 8.36 -1.34 -55.69
C GLY A 75 8.88 0.03 -55.23
N ALA A 76 10.12 0.34 -55.58
CA ALA A 76 10.82 1.57 -55.22
C ALA A 76 11.18 2.44 -56.47
N GLY A 77 10.36 2.38 -57.50
CA GLY A 77 10.52 3.25 -58.69
C GLY A 77 10.25 4.73 -58.39
N PRO A 78 10.61 5.65 -59.32
CA PRO A 78 10.50 7.08 -59.07
C PRO A 78 9.08 7.55 -58.72
N GLU A 79 8.06 7.06 -59.42
CA GLU A 79 6.66 7.43 -59.16
C GLU A 79 6.17 6.90 -57.80
N GLN A 80 6.54 5.67 -57.49
CA GLN A 80 6.20 5.02 -56.21
C GLN A 80 6.87 5.77 -55.04
N MET A 81 8.11 6.19 -55.24
CA MET A 81 8.84 6.95 -54.22
C MET A 81 8.26 8.35 -54.00
N GLU A 82 7.72 9.03 -55.04
CA GLU A 82 7.00 10.30 -54.86
C GLU A 82 5.70 10.11 -54.06
N ARG A 83 4.93 9.06 -54.34
CA ARG A 83 3.74 8.72 -53.56
C ARG A 83 4.10 8.39 -52.11
N LEU A 84 5.17 7.61 -51.91
CA LEU A 84 5.68 7.26 -50.60
C LEU A 84 6.12 8.51 -49.82
N ARG A 85 6.80 9.45 -50.47
CA ARG A 85 7.20 10.73 -49.86
C ARG A 85 6.02 11.51 -49.32
N TRP A 86 4.93 11.59 -50.08
CA TRP A 86 3.72 12.29 -49.65
C TRP A 86 3.06 11.60 -48.42
N VAL A 87 2.98 10.26 -48.43
CA VAL A 87 2.48 9.49 -47.31
C VAL A 87 3.34 9.71 -46.06
N ILE A 88 4.66 9.58 -46.21
CA ILE A 88 5.61 9.78 -45.10
C ILE A 88 5.47 11.19 -44.51
N ALA A 89 5.43 12.22 -45.38
CA ALA A 89 5.29 13.60 -44.92
C ALA A 89 4.01 13.82 -44.12
N ARG A 90 2.89 13.21 -44.54
CA ARG A 90 1.61 13.28 -43.83
C ARG A 90 1.66 12.55 -42.49
N GLU A 91 2.22 11.35 -42.45
CA GLU A 91 2.33 10.56 -41.23
C GLU A 91 3.27 11.20 -40.21
N MET A 92 4.42 11.72 -40.67
CA MET A 92 5.36 12.47 -39.82
C MET A 92 4.74 13.75 -39.23
N GLY A 93 3.86 14.43 -39.99
CA GLY A 93 3.13 15.58 -39.47
C GLY A 93 2.23 15.25 -38.29
N ALA A 94 1.76 14.00 -38.18
CA ALA A 94 0.97 13.50 -37.06
C ALA A 94 1.82 12.87 -35.94
N LEU A 95 3.11 12.60 -36.20
CA LEU A 95 4.01 11.87 -35.31
C LEU A 95 5.30 12.69 -35.03
N PRO A 96 5.20 13.74 -34.18
CA PRO A 96 6.31 14.67 -33.94
C PRO A 96 7.54 14.03 -33.28
N GLN A 97 7.43 12.83 -32.76
CA GLN A 97 8.52 12.04 -32.18
C GLN A 97 9.43 11.43 -33.26
N ILE A 98 8.97 11.36 -34.52
CA ILE A 98 9.74 10.80 -35.62
C ILE A 98 10.64 11.89 -36.22
N ASP A 99 11.97 11.65 -36.16
CA ASP A 99 12.98 12.55 -36.70
C ASP A 99 13.16 12.32 -38.20
N THR A 100 13.44 11.08 -38.61
CA THR A 100 13.62 10.76 -40.04
C THR A 100 13.02 9.41 -40.41
N VAL A 101 12.66 9.27 -41.68
CA VAL A 101 12.32 7.99 -42.30
C VAL A 101 13.29 7.79 -43.48
N SER A 102 13.94 6.64 -43.53
CA SER A 102 14.96 6.34 -44.53
C SER A 102 14.81 4.93 -45.10
N LEU A 103 15.03 4.78 -46.39
CA LEU A 103 15.07 3.50 -47.10
C LEU A 103 16.51 3.19 -47.49
N TYR A 104 16.96 1.99 -47.19
CA TYR A 104 18.28 1.49 -47.55
C TYR A 104 18.15 0.28 -48.48
N ASN A 105 18.99 0.23 -49.48
CA ASN A 105 19.09 -0.93 -50.38
C ASN A 105 19.86 -2.09 -49.71
N ALA A 106 19.99 -3.19 -50.44
CA ALA A 106 20.68 -4.39 -49.96
C ALA A 106 22.17 -4.16 -49.64
N ASP A 107 22.81 -3.16 -50.19
CA ASP A 107 24.21 -2.78 -49.94
C ASP A 107 24.35 -1.83 -48.73
N GLY A 108 23.24 -1.42 -48.12
CA GLY A 108 23.21 -0.49 -46.98
C GLY A 108 23.32 0.98 -47.40
N ILE A 109 23.15 1.31 -48.68
CA ILE A 109 23.15 2.66 -49.17
C ILE A 109 21.73 3.26 -49.00
N CYS A 110 21.64 4.43 -48.44
CA CYS A 110 20.38 5.16 -48.29
C CYS A 110 19.91 5.66 -49.67
N THR A 111 18.81 5.11 -50.17
CA THR A 111 18.24 5.49 -51.49
C THR A 111 17.15 6.55 -51.36
N PHE A 112 16.52 6.63 -50.19
CA PHE A 112 15.52 7.64 -49.87
C PHE A 112 15.63 8.05 -48.40
N SER A 113 15.44 9.31 -48.11
CA SER A 113 15.29 9.82 -46.76
C SER A 113 14.48 11.12 -46.73
N THR A 114 13.73 11.32 -45.63
CA THR A 114 13.11 12.63 -45.35
C THR A 114 14.15 13.70 -45.03
N ASN A 115 15.35 13.31 -44.62
CA ASN A 115 16.50 14.20 -44.52
C ASN A 115 17.42 14.01 -45.74
N PRO A 116 17.49 14.97 -46.63
CA PRO A 116 18.29 14.82 -47.86
C PRO A 116 19.77 14.51 -47.66
N LYS A 117 20.34 14.93 -46.51
CA LYS A 117 21.76 14.67 -46.17
C LYS A 117 22.04 13.18 -45.92
N ALA A 118 21.02 12.38 -45.71
CA ALA A 118 21.16 10.93 -45.50
C ALA A 118 21.30 10.16 -46.82
N ILE A 119 20.80 10.72 -47.94
CA ILE A 119 20.79 10.04 -49.25
C ILE A 119 22.23 9.78 -49.70
N GLY A 120 22.51 8.57 -50.13
CA GLY A 120 23.85 8.11 -50.52
C GLY A 120 24.75 7.67 -49.37
N VAL A 121 24.36 7.92 -48.12
CA VAL A 121 25.15 7.48 -46.96
C VAL A 121 25.08 5.96 -46.83
N ASN A 122 26.25 5.32 -46.72
CA ASN A 122 26.34 3.90 -46.46
C ASN A 122 26.23 3.62 -44.95
N SER A 123 25.24 2.80 -44.59
CA SER A 123 24.98 2.37 -43.21
C SER A 123 25.09 0.85 -43.01
N ALA A 124 25.75 0.12 -43.91
CA ALA A 124 25.90 -1.33 -43.85
C ALA A 124 26.55 -1.82 -42.56
N GLN A 125 27.43 -1.04 -41.92
CA GLN A 125 28.08 -1.40 -40.65
C GLN A 125 27.26 -1.05 -39.41
N ARG A 126 26.09 -0.43 -39.56
CA ARG A 126 25.23 -0.11 -38.42
C ARG A 126 24.55 -1.38 -37.90
N GLU A 127 24.37 -1.46 -36.60
CA GLU A 127 23.78 -2.63 -35.94
C GLU A 127 22.39 -2.98 -36.52
N PHE A 128 21.54 -1.99 -36.79
CA PHE A 128 20.23 -2.21 -37.37
C PHE A 128 20.30 -2.88 -38.76
N PHE A 129 21.33 -2.57 -39.54
CA PHE A 129 21.52 -3.18 -40.85
C PHE A 129 22.04 -4.63 -40.70
N GLN A 130 23.07 -4.81 -39.89
CA GLN A 130 23.66 -6.12 -39.64
C GLN A 130 22.64 -7.10 -39.02
N HIS A 131 21.79 -6.62 -38.15
CA HIS A 131 20.72 -7.43 -37.55
C HIS A 131 19.79 -7.99 -38.66
N HIS A 132 19.27 -7.13 -39.53
CA HIS A 132 18.34 -7.56 -40.60
C HIS A 132 19.00 -8.36 -41.71
N LEU A 133 20.30 -8.18 -41.93
CA LEU A 133 21.06 -9.01 -42.86
C LEU A 133 21.15 -10.47 -42.36
N GLN A 134 21.36 -10.65 -41.05
CA GLN A 134 21.54 -11.94 -40.40
C GLN A 134 20.20 -12.60 -40.00
N THR A 135 19.14 -11.82 -39.77
CA THR A 135 17.86 -12.29 -39.29
C THR A 135 16.78 -12.15 -40.36
N PRO A 136 16.30 -13.24 -40.97
CA PRO A 136 15.36 -13.18 -42.09
C PRO A 136 13.94 -12.75 -41.68
N GLY A 137 13.64 -12.62 -40.38
CA GLY A 137 12.34 -12.23 -39.86
C GLY A 137 11.99 -10.76 -40.17
N LYS A 138 10.68 -10.48 -40.31
CA LYS A 138 10.14 -9.11 -40.49
C LYS A 138 9.84 -8.39 -39.16
N ALA A 139 10.24 -8.96 -37.99
CA ALA A 139 10.07 -8.27 -36.72
C ALA A 139 10.88 -6.95 -36.70
N PRO A 140 10.34 -5.88 -36.11
CA PRO A 140 11.07 -4.64 -36.00
C PRO A 140 12.28 -4.82 -35.08
N PHE A 141 13.38 -4.16 -35.40
CA PHE A 141 14.56 -4.10 -34.56
C PHE A 141 14.73 -2.69 -33.99
N ILE A 142 14.81 -2.59 -32.66
CA ILE A 142 15.11 -1.34 -31.98
C ILE A 142 16.61 -1.27 -31.73
N GLY A 143 17.29 -0.50 -32.54
CA GLY A 143 18.72 -0.29 -32.48
C GLY A 143 19.19 0.50 -31.24
N PRO A 144 20.49 0.62 -31.01
CA PRO A 144 21.05 1.48 -29.95
C PRO A 144 20.75 2.96 -30.24
N THR A 145 20.89 3.79 -29.22
CA THR A 145 20.89 5.23 -29.40
C THR A 145 22.20 5.63 -30.05
N ILE A 146 22.11 6.30 -31.17
CA ILE A 146 23.24 6.69 -32.04
C ILE A 146 23.10 8.15 -32.44
N ARG A 147 24.23 8.77 -32.80
CA ARG A 147 24.19 10.04 -33.54
C ARG A 147 23.81 9.80 -34.98
N SER A 148 22.77 10.50 -35.41
CA SER A 148 22.37 10.54 -36.83
C SER A 148 23.49 11.14 -37.68
N ARG A 149 23.89 10.45 -38.73
CA ARG A 149 24.87 10.99 -39.67
C ARG A 149 24.32 12.16 -40.49
N ALA A 150 23.00 12.25 -40.58
CA ALA A 150 22.32 13.28 -41.38
C ALA A 150 22.00 14.53 -40.56
N SER A 151 21.48 14.41 -39.35
CA SER A 151 21.11 15.55 -38.49
C SER A 151 22.18 15.90 -37.46
N GLY A 152 23.02 14.95 -37.07
CA GLY A 152 23.95 15.10 -35.95
C GLY A 152 23.29 14.89 -34.59
N GLU A 153 21.96 14.74 -34.53
CA GLU A 153 21.17 14.59 -33.32
C GLU A 153 21.19 13.14 -32.80
N TRP A 154 20.91 12.99 -31.51
CA TRP A 154 20.76 11.67 -30.91
C TRP A 154 19.40 11.07 -31.28
N VAL A 155 19.42 9.86 -31.84
CA VAL A 155 18.23 9.15 -32.28
C VAL A 155 18.24 7.69 -31.88
N ILE A 156 17.06 7.12 -31.67
CA ILE A 156 16.85 5.68 -31.55
C ILE A 156 16.29 5.19 -32.90
N SER A 157 16.96 4.23 -33.53
CA SER A 157 16.49 3.65 -34.76
C SER A 157 15.51 2.50 -34.50
N VAL A 158 14.38 2.52 -35.19
CA VAL A 158 13.48 1.38 -35.37
C VAL A 158 13.52 1.00 -36.82
N SER A 159 13.85 -0.24 -37.12
CA SER A 159 14.06 -0.72 -38.47
C SER A 159 13.25 -1.97 -38.77
N ARG A 160 12.88 -2.14 -40.02
CA ARG A 160 12.17 -3.31 -40.51
C ARG A 160 12.76 -3.73 -41.86
N ARG A 161 12.96 -5.04 -42.01
CA ARG A 161 13.47 -5.69 -43.19
C ARG A 161 12.46 -5.60 -44.34
N ILE A 162 12.95 -5.37 -45.55
CA ILE A 162 12.23 -5.46 -46.81
C ILE A 162 12.78 -6.69 -47.56
N ASN A 163 11.89 -7.49 -48.11
CA ASN A 163 12.24 -8.69 -48.83
C ASN A 163 11.79 -8.57 -50.30
N HIS A 164 12.53 -9.22 -51.15
CA HIS A 164 12.07 -9.55 -52.49
C HIS A 164 10.96 -10.62 -52.45
N PRO A 165 10.20 -10.86 -53.54
CA PRO A 165 9.18 -11.90 -53.59
C PRO A 165 9.72 -13.31 -53.29
N ASP A 166 11.00 -13.56 -53.52
CA ASP A 166 11.71 -14.81 -53.19
C ASP A 166 12.20 -14.87 -51.72
N SER A 167 11.79 -13.89 -50.90
CA SER A 167 12.21 -13.73 -49.50
C SER A 167 13.68 -13.37 -49.27
N SER A 168 14.44 -13.10 -50.34
CA SER A 168 15.81 -12.58 -50.25
C SER A 168 15.80 -11.13 -49.70
N PHE A 169 16.93 -10.69 -49.13
CA PHE A 169 17.06 -9.37 -48.57
C PHE A 169 17.09 -8.30 -49.64
N ALA A 170 16.10 -7.45 -49.68
CA ALA A 170 16.00 -6.32 -50.62
C ALA A 170 16.54 -5.00 -50.01
N GLY A 171 16.61 -4.94 -48.70
CA GLY A 171 16.99 -3.74 -47.95
C GLY A 171 16.21 -3.60 -46.69
N LEU A 172 16.13 -2.41 -46.16
CA LEU A 172 15.35 -2.14 -44.94
C LEU A 172 14.86 -0.68 -44.91
N MET A 173 13.80 -0.49 -44.18
CA MET A 173 13.32 0.83 -43.82
C MET A 173 13.63 1.13 -42.35
N VAL A 174 14.04 2.37 -42.11
CA VAL A 174 14.39 2.86 -40.76
C VAL A 174 13.55 4.08 -40.46
N VAL A 175 12.93 4.08 -39.32
CA VAL A 175 12.36 5.26 -38.65
C VAL A 175 13.27 5.62 -37.49
N THR A 176 13.66 6.88 -37.37
CA THR A 176 14.41 7.36 -36.22
C THR A 176 13.51 8.16 -35.30
N ILE A 177 13.61 7.89 -34.02
CA ILE A 177 12.93 8.63 -32.97
C ILE A 177 13.94 9.59 -32.36
N GLY A 178 13.62 10.88 -32.35
CA GLY A 178 14.46 11.90 -31.75
C GLY A 178 14.53 11.75 -30.23
N VAL A 179 15.74 11.67 -29.68
CA VAL A 179 15.94 11.61 -28.21
C VAL A 179 15.43 12.89 -27.56
N ASP A 180 15.57 14.04 -28.21
CA ASP A 180 15.09 15.34 -27.71
C ASP A 180 13.58 15.36 -27.46
N HIS A 181 12.80 14.64 -28.29
CA HIS A 181 11.37 14.49 -28.05
C HIS A 181 11.08 13.78 -26.71
N LEU A 182 11.79 12.71 -26.44
CA LEU A 182 11.68 12.00 -25.16
C LEU A 182 12.17 12.85 -23.98
N LEU A 183 13.30 13.56 -24.17
CA LEU A 183 13.86 14.44 -23.14
C LEU A 183 12.92 15.60 -22.81
N LYS A 184 12.29 16.19 -23.82
CA LYS A 184 11.28 17.25 -23.64
C LYS A 184 10.10 16.72 -22.84
N PHE A 185 9.57 15.56 -23.18
CA PHE A 185 8.49 14.94 -22.43
C PHE A 185 8.91 14.62 -20.98
N TYR A 186 10.13 14.10 -20.77
CA TYR A 186 10.65 13.81 -19.43
C TYR A 186 10.90 15.08 -18.61
N SER A 187 11.20 16.22 -19.25
CA SER A 187 11.42 17.50 -18.56
C SER A 187 10.16 18.06 -17.91
N ASP A 188 8.99 17.70 -18.43
CA ASP A 188 7.70 18.12 -17.88
C ASP A 188 7.32 17.31 -16.62
N ILE A 189 8.08 16.26 -16.33
CA ILE A 189 7.80 15.35 -15.21
C ILE A 189 8.69 15.71 -14.01
N GLN A 190 8.03 15.97 -12.89
CA GLN A 190 8.72 16.34 -11.67
C GLN A 190 9.27 15.09 -10.95
N VAL A 191 10.55 14.83 -11.11
CA VAL A 191 11.29 13.77 -10.38
C VAL A 191 12.26 14.34 -9.34
N GLY A 192 12.16 15.64 -9.06
CA GLY A 192 13.08 16.36 -8.17
C GLY A 192 14.42 16.70 -8.83
N LYS A 193 15.27 17.41 -8.08
CA LYS A 193 16.57 17.91 -8.60
C LYS A 193 17.60 16.78 -8.81
N THR A 194 17.51 15.73 -8.00
CA THR A 194 18.43 14.58 -8.02
C THR A 194 17.80 13.34 -8.62
N GLY A 195 16.53 13.43 -9.02
CA GLY A 195 15.81 12.34 -9.69
C GLY A 195 16.28 12.12 -11.13
N ILE A 196 15.97 10.97 -11.66
CA ILE A 196 16.26 10.60 -13.04
C ILE A 196 15.10 9.83 -13.66
N ILE A 197 14.95 10.00 -14.97
CA ILE A 197 14.16 9.10 -15.82
C ILE A 197 15.14 8.53 -16.85
N SER A 198 15.11 7.24 -17.06
CA SER A 198 15.95 6.63 -18.08
C SER A 198 15.25 5.50 -18.81
N LEU A 199 15.63 5.34 -20.07
CA LEU A 199 15.26 4.24 -20.94
C LEU A 199 16.51 3.40 -21.19
N THR A 200 16.43 2.10 -20.96
CA THR A 200 17.53 1.18 -21.22
C THR A 200 17.07 0.03 -22.12
N SER A 201 18.00 -0.66 -22.75
CA SER A 201 17.69 -1.95 -23.37
C SER A 201 17.39 -3.00 -22.30
N ALA A 202 16.79 -4.11 -22.71
CA ALA A 202 16.59 -5.28 -21.83
C ALA A 202 17.91 -5.86 -21.31
N ALA A 203 19.01 -5.66 -22.04
CA ALA A 203 20.36 -6.05 -21.63
C ALA A 203 21.04 -5.06 -20.68
N GLY A 204 20.42 -3.89 -20.41
CA GLY A 204 20.97 -2.90 -19.48
C GLY A 204 21.79 -1.78 -20.13
N GLN A 205 21.79 -1.65 -21.46
CA GLN A 205 22.45 -0.52 -22.11
C GLN A 205 21.60 0.74 -22.01
N LEU A 206 22.18 1.85 -21.54
CA LEU A 206 21.51 3.13 -21.39
C LEU A 206 21.22 3.74 -22.77
N ARG A 207 19.95 4.04 -23.04
CA ARG A 207 19.51 4.62 -24.31
C ARG A 207 19.18 6.10 -24.19
N VAL A 208 18.40 6.48 -23.19
CA VAL A 208 18.02 7.87 -22.89
C VAL A 208 18.09 8.07 -21.40
N ARG A 209 18.52 9.24 -20.96
CA ARG A 209 18.53 9.65 -19.56
C ARG A 209 18.17 11.11 -19.42
N TYR A 210 17.25 11.39 -18.52
CA TYR A 210 16.94 12.74 -18.08
C TYR A 210 17.31 12.91 -16.60
N PRO A 211 18.01 13.94 -16.19
CA PRO A 211 18.66 14.96 -17.02
C PRO A 211 19.67 14.36 -17.99
N HIS A 212 19.78 14.97 -19.18
CA HIS A 212 20.59 14.45 -20.26
C HIS A 212 22.09 14.47 -19.92
N LEU A 213 22.75 13.35 -20.13
CA LEU A 213 24.20 13.21 -20.00
C LEU A 213 24.72 12.47 -21.24
N GLU A 214 25.19 13.22 -22.21
CA GLU A 214 25.62 12.71 -23.50
C GLU A 214 26.70 11.61 -23.42
N ALA A 215 27.67 11.81 -22.52
CA ALA A 215 28.78 10.86 -22.30
C ALA A 215 28.34 9.50 -21.75
N GLU A 216 27.13 9.40 -21.25
CA GLU A 216 26.61 8.19 -20.61
C GLU A 216 25.73 7.35 -21.54
N ILE A 217 25.39 7.87 -22.71
CA ILE A 217 24.60 7.12 -23.71
C ILE A 217 25.40 5.88 -24.16
N GLY A 218 24.74 4.72 -24.14
CA GLY A 218 25.34 3.43 -24.45
C GLY A 218 26.04 2.76 -23.27
N ARG A 219 26.12 3.41 -22.10
CA ARG A 219 26.76 2.83 -20.91
C ARG A 219 26.07 1.54 -20.50
N ASP A 220 26.88 0.55 -20.13
CA ASP A 220 26.41 -0.73 -19.62
C ASP A 220 26.04 -0.63 -18.13
N LEU A 221 24.75 -0.87 -17.86
CA LEU A 221 24.16 -0.91 -16.50
C LEU A 221 23.73 -2.32 -16.10
N SER A 222 24.10 -3.35 -16.87
CA SER A 222 23.71 -4.76 -16.66
C SER A 222 24.08 -5.30 -15.27
N SER A 223 25.11 -4.74 -14.64
CA SER A 223 25.57 -5.09 -13.31
C SER A 223 24.80 -4.42 -12.17
N THR A 224 23.80 -3.58 -12.46
CA THR A 224 22.97 -2.94 -11.44
C THR A 224 21.87 -3.89 -10.94
N PRO A 225 21.34 -3.68 -9.73
CA PRO A 225 20.30 -4.55 -9.14
C PRO A 225 19.08 -4.77 -10.05
N ILE A 226 18.70 -3.79 -10.87
CA ILE A 226 17.58 -3.89 -11.82
C ILE A 226 17.79 -5.05 -12.81
N PHE A 227 19.03 -5.28 -13.25
CA PHE A 227 19.38 -6.28 -14.25
C PHE A 227 19.99 -7.55 -13.67
N THR A 228 20.26 -7.58 -12.37
CA THR A 228 20.78 -8.76 -11.65
C THR A 228 19.72 -9.38 -10.77
N SER A 229 19.51 -8.88 -9.56
CA SER A 229 18.57 -9.44 -8.58
C SER A 229 17.10 -9.32 -9.00
N GLU A 230 16.75 -8.28 -9.74
CA GLU A 230 15.37 -8.01 -10.19
C GLU A 230 15.12 -8.42 -11.67
N ARG A 231 16.03 -9.18 -12.27
CA ARG A 231 16.02 -9.50 -13.70
C ARG A 231 14.71 -10.14 -14.19
N ASN A 232 14.12 -10.99 -13.39
CA ASN A 232 12.95 -11.79 -13.79
C ASN A 232 11.61 -11.11 -13.45
N ARG A 233 11.64 -9.93 -12.80
CA ARG A 233 10.41 -9.20 -12.46
C ARG A 233 10.01 -8.26 -13.59
N PRO A 234 8.72 -8.23 -13.96
CA PRO A 234 8.21 -7.31 -14.99
C PRO A 234 8.24 -5.86 -14.51
N SER A 235 8.14 -5.63 -13.21
CA SER A 235 8.25 -4.33 -12.56
C SER A 235 8.66 -4.50 -11.12
N GLY A 236 9.21 -3.47 -10.52
CA GLY A 236 9.60 -3.49 -9.13
C GLY A 236 10.28 -2.22 -8.68
N THR A 237 10.61 -2.19 -7.40
CA THR A 237 11.38 -1.10 -6.78
C THR A 237 12.64 -1.66 -6.14
N THR A 238 13.71 -0.88 -6.20
CA THR A 238 15.00 -1.22 -5.57
C THR A 238 15.70 0.06 -5.13
N GLN A 239 16.73 -0.07 -4.33
CA GLN A 239 17.51 1.09 -3.88
C GLN A 239 19.01 0.78 -3.95
N PHE A 240 19.73 1.69 -4.56
CA PHE A 240 21.19 1.60 -4.64
C PHE A 240 21.82 2.96 -4.94
N VAL A 241 23.14 3.01 -4.83
CA VAL A 241 23.94 4.18 -5.20
C VAL A 241 24.26 4.09 -6.69
N SER A 242 23.90 5.12 -7.45
CA SER A 242 24.17 5.21 -8.87
C SER A 242 25.69 5.19 -9.16
N ARG A 243 26.10 4.33 -10.08
CA ARG A 243 27.50 4.29 -10.55
C ARG A 243 27.86 5.41 -11.52
N ILE A 244 26.85 6.16 -11.99
CA ILE A 244 27.05 7.27 -12.92
C ILE A 244 27.47 8.54 -12.16
N ASP A 245 26.74 8.87 -11.09
CA ASP A 245 26.86 10.14 -10.39
C ASP A 245 26.99 10.02 -8.86
N GLY A 246 27.11 8.80 -8.32
CA GLY A 246 27.29 8.56 -6.89
C GLY A 246 26.07 8.88 -6.00
N VAL A 247 24.92 9.19 -6.58
CA VAL A 247 23.71 9.56 -5.84
C VAL A 247 22.93 8.31 -5.43
N ALA A 248 22.60 8.22 -4.14
CA ALA A 248 21.70 7.19 -3.64
C ALA A 248 20.24 7.51 -4.02
N ARG A 249 19.56 6.55 -4.64
CA ARG A 249 18.18 6.73 -5.13
C ARG A 249 17.29 5.55 -4.80
N PHE A 250 15.99 5.84 -4.73
CA PHE A 250 14.92 4.86 -4.88
C PHE A 250 14.62 4.70 -6.36
N TYR A 251 14.77 3.50 -6.87
CA TYR A 251 14.52 3.16 -8.26
C TYR A 251 13.22 2.38 -8.38
N ALA A 252 12.41 2.73 -9.36
CA ALA A 252 11.34 1.88 -9.86
C ALA A 252 11.60 1.59 -11.33
N PHE A 253 11.27 0.40 -11.75
CA PHE A 253 11.44 -0.01 -13.14
C PHE A 253 10.20 -0.74 -13.66
N LYS A 254 9.99 -0.61 -14.95
CA LYS A 254 8.99 -1.35 -15.72
C LYS A 254 9.63 -1.87 -17.00
N ARG A 255 9.53 -3.19 -17.19
CA ARG A 255 9.93 -3.83 -18.44
C ARG A 255 8.77 -3.79 -19.40
N SER A 256 9.01 -3.40 -20.63
CA SER A 256 7.99 -3.52 -21.67
C SER A 256 7.69 -5.01 -21.91
N ALA A 257 6.41 -5.32 -22.11
CA ALA A 257 5.98 -6.67 -22.47
C ALA A 257 6.18 -6.95 -23.97
N VAL A 258 6.35 -5.91 -24.77
CA VAL A 258 6.37 -5.98 -26.24
C VAL A 258 7.76 -5.73 -26.80
N TYR A 259 8.48 -4.78 -26.21
CA TYR A 259 9.77 -4.33 -26.72
C TYR A 259 10.93 -4.66 -25.77
N PRO A 260 12.16 -4.87 -26.26
CA PRO A 260 13.31 -5.18 -25.43
C PRO A 260 13.87 -3.93 -24.72
N ILE A 261 13.00 -3.25 -23.95
CA ILE A 261 13.31 -2.01 -23.25
C ILE A 261 12.84 -2.06 -21.79
N VAL A 262 13.50 -1.27 -20.95
CA VAL A 262 13.16 -1.07 -19.55
C VAL A 262 13.13 0.42 -19.27
N THR A 263 12.00 0.88 -18.79
CA THR A 263 11.84 2.24 -18.28
C THR A 263 12.17 2.28 -16.81
N VAL A 264 13.02 3.20 -16.41
CA VAL A 264 13.48 3.35 -15.03
C VAL A 264 13.22 4.78 -14.57
N VAL A 265 12.61 4.92 -13.44
CA VAL A 265 12.42 6.19 -12.73
C VAL A 265 13.11 6.09 -11.39
N ALA A 266 13.84 7.11 -11.00
CA ALA A 266 14.44 7.13 -9.70
C ALA A 266 14.38 8.51 -9.05
N LEU A 267 14.14 8.51 -7.74
CA LEU A 267 14.10 9.70 -6.89
C LEU A 267 15.30 9.68 -5.94
N GLY A 268 15.94 10.82 -5.77
CA GLY A 268 17.04 10.93 -4.82
C GLY A 268 16.60 10.65 -3.39
N GLN A 269 17.26 9.73 -2.69
CA GLN A 269 16.86 9.32 -1.34
C GLN A 269 16.80 10.49 -0.36
N LYS A 270 17.81 11.35 -0.38
CA LYS A 270 17.85 12.53 0.50
C LYS A 270 16.69 13.47 0.21
N GLU A 271 16.44 13.75 -1.07
CA GLU A 271 15.41 14.69 -1.51
C GLU A 271 14.01 14.14 -1.23
N ALA A 272 13.74 12.90 -1.59
CA ALA A 272 12.46 12.25 -1.36
C ALA A 272 12.07 12.14 0.13
N MET A 273 13.07 12.16 1.02
CA MET A 273 12.86 12.12 2.46
C MET A 273 12.86 13.52 3.12
N LEU A 274 13.08 14.60 2.35
CA LEU A 274 13.13 15.97 2.91
C LEU A 274 11.83 16.36 3.60
N ASP A 275 10.70 16.07 2.98
CA ASP A 275 9.38 16.40 3.53
C ASP A 275 9.13 15.65 4.85
N TRP A 276 9.45 14.35 4.88
CA TRP A 276 9.38 13.56 6.10
C TRP A 276 10.34 14.11 7.19
N LEU A 277 11.58 14.46 6.81
CA LEU A 277 12.55 15.05 7.73
C LEU A 277 12.07 16.41 8.26
N GLY A 278 11.49 17.24 7.38
CA GLY A 278 10.90 18.54 7.74
C GLY A 278 9.76 18.37 8.74
N GLN A 279 8.79 17.52 8.41
CA GLN A 279 7.67 17.20 9.29
C GLN A 279 8.12 16.57 10.61
N THR A 280 9.09 15.66 10.57
CA THR A 280 9.63 15.04 11.79
C THR A 280 10.34 16.05 12.67
N LYS A 281 11.17 16.95 12.09
CA LYS A 281 11.81 18.03 12.85
C LYS A 281 10.78 18.98 13.48
N GLN A 282 9.75 19.33 12.74
CA GLN A 282 8.67 20.18 13.23
C GLN A 282 7.89 19.49 14.36
N SER A 283 7.58 18.20 14.19
CA SER A 283 6.93 17.38 15.23
C SER A 283 7.80 17.24 16.48
N ILE A 284 9.12 17.05 16.32
CA ILE A 284 10.06 17.02 17.44
C ILE A 284 10.10 18.37 18.16
N LEU A 285 10.11 19.47 17.42
CA LEU A 285 10.09 20.81 18.01
C LEU A 285 8.80 21.02 18.82
N VAL A 286 7.65 20.70 18.24
CA VAL A 286 6.35 20.77 18.93
C VAL A 286 6.33 19.86 20.17
N MET A 287 6.86 18.66 20.05
CA MET A 287 7.00 17.72 21.18
C MET A 287 7.88 18.31 22.28
N LEU A 288 9.04 18.87 21.93
CA LEU A 288 9.95 19.48 22.90
C LEU A 288 9.29 20.64 23.63
N VAL A 289 8.52 21.47 22.90
CA VAL A 289 7.73 22.56 23.49
C VAL A 289 6.66 22.01 24.42
N LEU A 290 5.91 20.99 23.98
CA LEU A 290 4.89 20.35 24.81
C LEU A 290 5.51 19.66 26.04
N LEU A 291 6.63 18.98 25.86
CA LEU A 291 7.36 18.35 26.96
C LEU A 291 7.88 19.39 27.95
N GLY A 292 8.44 20.50 27.45
CA GLY A 292 8.86 21.64 28.25
C GLY A 292 7.70 22.27 29.02
N LEU A 293 6.55 22.43 28.37
CA LEU A 293 5.31 22.88 29.02
C LEU A 293 4.83 21.91 30.10
N VAL A 294 4.80 20.60 29.81
CA VAL A 294 4.39 19.55 30.78
C VAL A 294 5.35 19.53 31.96
N VAL A 295 6.66 19.56 31.71
CA VAL A 295 7.69 19.60 32.76
C VAL A 295 7.62 20.92 33.54
N GLY A 296 7.51 22.05 32.85
CA GLY A 296 7.37 23.37 33.48
C GLY A 296 6.11 23.50 34.32
N LEU A 297 4.97 23.01 33.78
CA LEU A 297 3.72 22.90 34.54
C LEU A 297 3.87 21.96 35.75
N GLY A 298 4.55 20.83 35.54
CA GLY A 298 4.85 19.87 36.59
C GLY A 298 5.69 20.46 37.71
N ILE A 299 6.76 21.17 37.38
CA ILE A 299 7.62 21.88 38.37
C ILE A 299 6.81 22.94 39.09
N ARG A 300 6.00 23.71 38.36
CA ARG A 300 5.16 24.77 38.94
C ARG A 300 4.05 24.18 39.81
N LEU A 301 3.45 23.05 39.38
CA LEU A 301 2.45 22.32 40.14
C LEU A 301 3.05 21.76 41.44
N ILE A 302 4.25 21.13 41.34
CA ILE A 302 5.01 20.63 42.49
C ILE A 302 5.36 21.78 43.45
N GLY A 303 5.80 22.91 42.92
CA GLY A 303 6.05 24.10 43.72
C GLY A 303 4.79 24.67 44.42
N HIS A 304 3.65 24.65 43.70
CA HIS A 304 2.36 25.08 44.26
C HIS A 304 1.83 24.10 45.34
N ILE A 305 2.01 22.78 45.12
CA ILE A 305 1.69 21.77 46.11
C ILE A 305 2.59 21.94 47.35
N HIS A 306 3.90 22.20 47.16
CA HIS A 306 4.82 22.50 48.26
C HIS A 306 4.47 23.75 49.05
N SER A 307 4.09 24.82 48.36
CA SER A 307 3.67 26.07 49.02
C SER A 307 2.35 25.93 49.77
N ARG A 308 1.39 25.18 49.19
CA ARG A 308 0.12 24.86 49.88
C ARG A 308 0.31 23.97 51.07
N ILE A 309 1.14 22.88 50.96
CA ILE A 309 1.45 21.99 52.07
C ILE A 309 2.15 22.73 53.21
N ARG A 310 2.99 23.71 52.87
CA ARG A 310 3.60 24.59 53.91
C ARG A 310 2.62 25.59 54.50
N ALA A 311 1.57 25.96 53.77
CA ALA A 311 0.55 26.91 54.24
C ALA A 311 -0.62 26.21 54.98
N GLU A 312 -0.88 24.97 54.69
CA GLU A 312 -2.03 24.24 55.17
C GLU A 312 -1.61 22.89 55.82
N ASP A 313 -0.91 22.97 56.94
CA ASP A 313 -0.72 21.81 57.85
C ASP A 313 -2.06 21.43 58.50
N GLN A 314 -3.14 21.65 57.77
CA GLN A 314 -4.50 21.36 58.22
C GLN A 314 -5.11 20.19 57.50
N LEU A 315 -5.42 19.21 58.31
CA LEU A 315 -5.79 17.80 58.03
C LEU A 315 -6.93 17.55 57.03
N LEU A 316 -7.71 18.54 56.68
CA LEU A 316 -8.97 18.29 55.93
C LEU A 316 -8.83 18.34 54.39
N ASP A 317 -7.85 19.08 53.84
CA ASP A 317 -7.73 19.17 52.38
C ASP A 317 -6.91 18.00 51.75
N SER A 318 -6.09 17.33 52.58
CA SER A 318 -5.34 16.14 52.17
C SER A 318 -6.25 14.97 51.77
N GLN A 319 -7.37 14.79 52.42
CA GLN A 319 -8.32 13.70 52.07
C GLN A 319 -9.10 14.00 50.78
N ALA A 320 -9.50 15.25 50.58
CA ALA A 320 -10.19 15.65 49.35
C ALA A 320 -9.29 15.54 48.09
N ALA A 321 -8.02 15.92 48.25
CA ALA A 321 -7.03 15.77 47.18
C ALA A 321 -6.72 14.30 46.86
N LEU A 322 -6.65 13.44 47.87
CA LEU A 322 -6.47 11.99 47.69
C LEU A 322 -7.66 11.34 46.96
N ILE A 323 -8.89 11.75 47.27
CA ILE A 323 -10.09 11.24 46.60
C ILE A 323 -10.12 11.70 45.12
N GLN A 324 -9.78 12.96 44.85
CA GLN A 324 -9.73 13.45 43.47
C GLN A 324 -8.61 12.80 42.63
N LEU A 325 -7.45 12.55 43.27
CA LEU A 325 -6.34 11.86 42.61
C LEU A 325 -6.70 10.42 42.29
N ASN A 326 -7.37 9.71 43.20
CA ASN A 326 -7.85 8.34 42.95
C ASN A 326 -8.90 8.30 41.81
N GLN A 327 -9.83 9.25 41.78
CA GLN A 327 -10.81 9.34 40.68
C GLN A 327 -10.15 9.61 39.32
N HIS A 328 -9.08 10.41 39.29
CA HIS A 328 -8.34 10.67 38.07
C HIS A 328 -7.51 9.44 37.63
N LEU A 329 -6.90 8.73 38.57
CA LEU A 329 -6.22 7.47 38.31
C LEU A 329 -7.20 6.37 37.86
N GLU A 330 -8.41 6.36 38.38
CA GLU A 330 -9.47 5.46 37.92
C GLU A 330 -9.95 5.79 36.50
N PHE A 331 -9.99 7.06 36.13
CA PHE A 331 -10.35 7.51 34.79
C PHE A 331 -9.24 7.18 33.76
N ILE A 332 -7.95 7.42 34.09
CA ILE A 332 -6.80 7.07 33.25
C ILE A 332 -6.65 5.55 33.07
N ALA A 333 -7.12 4.76 34.06
CA ALA A 333 -7.11 3.30 33.99
C ALA A 333 -8.23 2.71 33.10
N SER A 334 -9.00 3.52 32.37
CA SER A 334 -10.13 3.06 31.54
C SER A 334 -9.76 2.69 30.10
N GLU A 335 -8.55 2.99 29.66
CA GLU A 335 -8.06 2.66 28.31
C GLU A 335 -6.92 1.64 28.36
N ASP A 336 -6.83 0.82 27.32
CA ASP A 336 -5.72 -0.10 27.10
C ASP A 336 -4.54 0.65 26.50
N LYS A 337 -3.40 0.64 27.20
CA LYS A 337 -2.23 1.45 26.81
C LYS A 337 -1.57 1.03 25.50
N LEU A 338 -1.80 -0.19 25.05
CA LEU A 338 -1.24 -0.68 23.81
C LEU A 338 -2.11 -0.28 22.63
N THR A 339 -3.40 -0.56 22.73
CA THR A 339 -4.32 -0.46 21.61
C THR A 339 -5.06 0.88 21.54
N GLY A 340 -5.09 1.64 22.63
CA GLY A 340 -5.92 2.85 22.75
C GLY A 340 -7.41 2.55 22.96
N LEU A 341 -7.85 1.32 22.80
CA LEU A 341 -9.23 0.90 23.06
C LEU A 341 -9.57 0.99 24.55
N ALA A 342 -10.87 0.92 24.88
CA ALA A 342 -11.29 0.70 26.23
C ALA A 342 -10.62 -0.56 26.81
N ASN A 343 -10.19 -0.49 28.08
CA ASN A 343 -9.69 -1.70 28.73
C ASN A 343 -10.86 -2.57 29.25
N ARG A 344 -10.54 -3.78 29.69
CA ARG A 344 -11.53 -4.73 30.21
C ARG A 344 -12.43 -4.14 31.29
N ARG A 345 -11.90 -3.32 32.20
CA ARG A 345 -12.68 -2.70 33.30
C ARG A 345 -13.76 -1.77 32.75
N ARG A 346 -13.41 -0.93 31.77
CA ARG A 346 -14.38 -0.05 31.11
C ARG A 346 -15.41 -0.84 30.30
N PHE A 347 -14.99 -1.93 29.67
CA PHE A 347 -15.89 -2.88 29.02
C PHE A 347 -16.93 -3.44 30.00
N ASP A 348 -16.48 -3.98 31.15
CA ASP A 348 -17.38 -4.60 32.15
C ASP A 348 -18.39 -3.57 32.69
N GLN A 349 -17.92 -2.35 33.01
CA GLN A 349 -18.78 -1.25 33.47
C GLN A 349 -19.78 -0.81 32.40
N PHE A 350 -19.30 -0.63 31.17
CA PHE A 350 -20.15 -0.21 30.05
C PHE A 350 -21.19 -1.28 29.71
N LEU A 351 -20.78 -2.52 29.63
CA LEU A 351 -21.69 -3.63 29.37
C LEU A 351 -22.75 -3.77 30.47
N GLU A 352 -22.38 -3.60 31.77
CA GLU A 352 -23.32 -3.63 32.89
C GLU A 352 -24.39 -2.54 32.78
N VAL A 353 -23.96 -1.31 32.44
CA VAL A 353 -24.87 -0.18 32.30
C VAL A 353 -25.82 -0.39 31.10
N GLU A 354 -25.29 -0.78 29.96
CA GLU A 354 -26.09 -0.98 28.75
C GLU A 354 -26.97 -2.23 28.85
N PHE A 355 -26.54 -3.27 29.58
CA PHE A 355 -27.37 -4.45 29.84
C PHE A 355 -28.58 -4.10 30.71
N LYS A 356 -28.38 -3.34 31.82
CA LYS A 356 -29.46 -2.84 32.68
C LYS A 356 -30.39 -1.90 31.89
N ARG A 357 -29.84 -1.06 31.01
CA ARG A 357 -30.59 -0.16 30.14
C ARG A 357 -31.47 -0.93 29.15
N ALA A 358 -30.88 -1.89 28.42
CA ALA A 358 -31.58 -2.71 27.45
C ALA A 358 -32.74 -3.49 28.08
N ARG A 359 -32.55 -4.01 29.29
CA ARG A 359 -33.59 -4.69 30.06
C ARG A 359 -34.73 -3.75 30.47
N ARG A 360 -34.43 -2.51 30.90
CA ARG A 360 -35.42 -1.50 31.29
C ARG A 360 -36.23 -1.01 30.11
N GLU A 361 -35.54 -0.73 29.00
CA GLU A 361 -36.12 -0.15 27.78
C GLU A 361 -36.68 -1.22 26.83
N ARG A 362 -36.53 -2.50 27.17
CA ARG A 362 -36.88 -3.66 26.33
C ARG A 362 -36.24 -3.58 24.94
N SER A 363 -35.04 -3.01 24.86
CA SER A 363 -34.25 -2.85 23.66
C SER A 363 -33.28 -4.03 23.46
N LEU A 364 -32.52 -3.98 22.39
CA LEU A 364 -31.54 -4.99 22.03
C LEU A 364 -30.14 -4.58 22.51
N LEU A 365 -29.29 -5.55 22.76
CA LEU A 365 -27.87 -5.34 23.04
C LEU A 365 -27.08 -6.48 22.44
N SER A 366 -26.16 -6.16 21.53
CA SER A 366 -25.29 -7.16 20.95
C SER A 366 -23.86 -7.03 21.45
N LEU A 367 -23.19 -8.17 21.55
CA LEU A 367 -21.80 -8.31 21.92
C LEU A 367 -21.07 -9.11 20.84
N ILE A 368 -19.94 -8.57 20.38
CA ILE A 368 -19.02 -9.27 19.51
C ILE A 368 -17.73 -9.52 20.29
N LEU A 369 -17.29 -10.76 20.36
CA LEU A 369 -15.95 -11.12 20.81
C LEU A 369 -15.10 -11.46 19.61
N ILE A 370 -13.91 -10.91 19.55
CA ILE A 370 -12.94 -11.00 18.46
C ILE A 370 -11.65 -11.55 19.04
N ASP A 371 -11.04 -12.49 18.35
CA ASP A 371 -9.76 -13.07 18.75
C ASP A 371 -8.88 -13.27 17.52
N ALA A 372 -7.62 -12.87 17.63
CA ALA A 372 -6.65 -12.99 16.56
C ALA A 372 -6.21 -14.45 16.38
N ASP A 373 -6.49 -14.99 15.19
CA ASP A 373 -6.22 -16.40 14.88
C ASP A 373 -4.71 -16.68 14.87
N HIS A 374 -4.32 -17.72 15.60
CA HIS A 374 -2.93 -18.17 15.68
C HIS A 374 -1.95 -17.09 16.19
N PHE A 375 -2.42 -16.10 16.94
CA PHE A 375 -1.61 -14.95 17.37
C PHE A 375 -0.37 -15.37 18.16
N LYS A 376 -0.46 -16.44 18.97
CA LYS A 376 0.72 -17.01 19.63
C LYS A 376 1.80 -17.41 18.63
N ARG A 377 1.43 -18.06 17.51
CA ARG A 377 2.39 -18.43 16.45
C ARG A 377 2.96 -17.21 15.72
N TYR A 378 2.17 -16.14 15.62
CA TYR A 378 2.64 -14.86 15.13
C TYR A 378 3.74 -14.29 16.01
N ASN A 379 3.47 -14.24 17.33
CA ASN A 379 4.45 -13.81 18.32
C ASN A 379 5.70 -14.70 18.38
N ASP A 380 5.51 -16.01 18.26
CA ASP A 380 6.61 -16.98 18.22
C ASP A 380 7.50 -16.78 16.98
N HIS A 381 6.93 -16.29 15.89
CA HIS A 381 7.65 -16.06 14.62
C HIS A 381 8.29 -14.67 14.53
N TYR A 382 7.56 -13.61 14.91
CA TYR A 382 7.97 -12.22 14.70
C TYR A 382 8.41 -11.50 15.99
N GLY A 383 8.17 -12.14 17.15
CA GLY A 383 8.41 -11.54 18.46
C GLY A 383 7.23 -10.72 18.98
N HIS A 384 7.24 -10.46 20.29
CA HIS A 384 6.14 -9.74 20.97
C HIS A 384 5.97 -8.30 20.51
N LEU A 385 7.03 -7.60 20.11
CA LEU A 385 6.92 -6.23 19.59
C LEU A 385 6.11 -6.18 18.30
N ALA A 386 6.38 -7.08 17.36
CA ALA A 386 5.59 -7.19 16.14
C ALA A 386 4.15 -7.63 16.45
N GLY A 387 3.95 -8.47 17.46
CA GLY A 387 2.62 -8.82 17.97
C GLY A 387 1.88 -7.62 18.54
N ASP A 388 2.56 -6.77 19.30
CA ASP A 388 1.99 -5.54 19.82
C ASP A 388 1.59 -4.58 18.67
N GLU A 389 2.42 -4.42 17.67
CA GLU A 389 2.11 -3.65 16.46
C GLU A 389 0.90 -4.24 15.70
N CYS A 390 0.85 -5.55 15.58
CA CYS A 390 -0.28 -6.25 15.00
C CYS A 390 -1.58 -5.96 15.78
N LEU A 391 -1.55 -6.06 17.11
CA LEU A 391 -2.71 -5.75 17.95
C LEU A 391 -3.16 -4.29 17.80
N VAL A 392 -2.22 -3.36 17.70
CA VAL A 392 -2.52 -1.95 17.43
C VAL A 392 -3.20 -1.78 16.06
N ALA A 393 -2.72 -2.48 15.04
CA ALA A 393 -3.33 -2.46 13.72
C ALA A 393 -4.76 -3.06 13.75
N LEU A 394 -4.94 -4.22 14.39
CA LEU A 394 -6.25 -4.84 14.57
C LEU A 394 -7.21 -3.92 15.32
N ALA A 395 -6.75 -3.33 16.42
CA ALA A 395 -7.54 -2.41 17.23
C ALA A 395 -8.02 -1.20 16.40
N ARG A 396 -7.13 -0.62 15.61
CA ARG A 396 -7.45 0.49 14.70
C ARG A 396 -8.52 0.10 13.68
N VAL A 397 -8.38 -1.07 13.07
CA VAL A 397 -9.37 -1.58 12.11
C VAL A 397 -10.73 -1.78 12.77
N VAL A 398 -10.75 -2.39 13.96
CA VAL A 398 -11.99 -2.58 14.72
C VAL A 398 -12.64 -1.24 15.05
N GLU A 399 -11.86 -0.27 15.53
CA GLU A 399 -12.36 1.08 15.86
C GLU A 399 -12.91 1.80 14.63
N GLN A 400 -12.30 1.64 13.46
CA GLN A 400 -12.79 2.22 12.21
C GLN A 400 -14.10 1.60 11.71
N CYS A 401 -14.35 0.34 12.05
CA CYS A 401 -15.58 -0.36 11.65
C CYS A 401 -16.78 -0.01 12.53
N ILE A 402 -16.56 0.45 13.77
CA ILE A 402 -17.63 0.92 14.67
C ILE A 402 -17.83 2.43 14.49
N ARG A 403 -19.03 2.83 14.06
CA ARG A 403 -19.28 4.23 13.64
C ARG A 403 -20.29 4.98 14.51
N ARG A 404 -21.00 4.29 15.40
CA ARG A 404 -22.05 4.89 16.23
C ARG A 404 -21.44 5.42 17.53
N PRO A 405 -21.78 6.62 18.00
CA PRO A 405 -21.23 7.18 19.24
C PRO A 405 -21.50 6.35 20.52
N GLY A 406 -22.43 5.40 20.42
CA GLY A 406 -22.77 4.51 21.54
C GLY A 406 -22.10 3.15 21.50
N ASP A 407 -21.35 2.82 20.43
CA ASP A 407 -20.64 1.57 20.32
C ASP A 407 -19.28 1.67 21.01
N VAL A 408 -18.83 0.61 21.67
CA VAL A 408 -17.55 0.59 22.37
C VAL A 408 -16.76 -0.64 21.97
N ALA A 409 -15.54 -0.40 21.49
CA ALA A 409 -14.52 -1.42 21.35
C ALA A 409 -13.59 -1.39 22.55
N ALA A 410 -13.24 -2.57 23.03
CA ALA A 410 -12.38 -2.74 24.18
C ALA A 410 -11.40 -3.88 23.95
N ARG A 411 -10.19 -3.74 24.48
CA ARG A 411 -9.31 -4.90 24.64
C ARG A 411 -9.78 -5.72 25.82
N TYR A 412 -10.35 -6.87 25.55
CA TYR A 412 -10.94 -7.74 26.55
C TYR A 412 -9.87 -8.52 27.33
N GLY A 413 -8.78 -8.93 26.64
CA GLY A 413 -7.60 -9.55 27.23
C GLY A 413 -6.66 -10.06 26.16
N GLY A 414 -5.36 -9.95 26.37
CA GLY A 414 -4.34 -10.47 25.43
C GLY A 414 -4.56 -10.02 23.98
N GLU A 415 -4.95 -10.97 23.15
CA GLU A 415 -5.30 -10.82 21.72
C GLU A 415 -6.82 -10.67 21.47
N GLU A 416 -7.62 -10.55 22.54
CA GLU A 416 -9.07 -10.48 22.44
C GLU A 416 -9.57 -9.03 22.48
N ILE A 417 -10.43 -8.71 21.54
CA ILE A 417 -11.16 -7.44 21.46
C ILE A 417 -12.65 -7.73 21.60
N ALA A 418 -13.33 -6.94 22.41
CA ALA A 418 -14.79 -7.01 22.56
C ALA A 418 -15.42 -5.74 21.98
N VAL A 419 -16.54 -5.89 21.28
CA VAL A 419 -17.32 -4.77 20.77
C VAL A 419 -18.74 -4.88 21.32
N VAL A 420 -19.16 -3.84 22.02
CA VAL A 420 -20.53 -3.71 22.57
C VAL A 420 -21.32 -2.79 21.67
N LEU A 421 -22.47 -3.27 21.21
CA LEU A 421 -23.35 -2.60 20.26
C LEU A 421 -24.74 -2.42 20.84
N PRO A 422 -25.02 -1.33 21.57
CA PRO A 422 -26.34 -1.05 22.12
C PRO A 422 -27.37 -0.81 21.01
N GLY A 423 -28.62 -1.26 21.22
CA GLY A 423 -29.71 -1.06 20.27
C GLY A 423 -29.53 -1.78 18.92
N THR A 424 -28.64 -2.77 18.86
CA THR A 424 -28.28 -3.44 17.61
C THR A 424 -28.83 -4.87 17.65
N ASP A 425 -29.54 -5.26 16.59
CA ASP A 425 -30.03 -6.62 16.42
C ASP A 425 -28.93 -7.58 15.94
N GLU A 426 -29.25 -8.87 15.97
CA GLU A 426 -28.33 -9.93 15.63
C GLU A 426 -27.81 -9.83 14.18
N SER A 427 -28.70 -9.50 13.25
CA SER A 427 -28.33 -9.39 11.82
C SER A 427 -27.38 -8.23 11.58
N SER A 428 -27.64 -7.09 12.18
CA SER A 428 -26.80 -5.90 12.11
C SER A 428 -25.46 -6.11 12.83
N ALA A 429 -25.46 -6.78 13.99
CA ALA A 429 -24.23 -7.12 14.71
C ALA A 429 -23.36 -8.10 13.92
N ARG A 430 -23.98 -9.08 13.27
CA ARG A 430 -23.31 -9.98 12.32
C ARG A 430 -22.66 -9.21 11.18
N GLN A 431 -23.37 -8.26 10.58
CA GLN A 431 -22.83 -7.44 9.49
C GLN A 431 -21.63 -6.61 9.95
N VAL A 432 -21.66 -6.03 11.17
CA VAL A 432 -20.50 -5.34 11.74
C VAL A 432 -19.33 -6.31 11.92
N ALA A 433 -19.58 -7.50 12.43
CA ALA A 433 -18.55 -8.52 12.61
C ALA A 433 -17.95 -8.98 11.25
N GLU A 434 -18.77 -9.15 10.22
CA GLU A 434 -18.32 -9.49 8.86
C GLU A 434 -17.50 -8.35 8.25
N ASN A 435 -17.89 -7.10 8.46
CA ASN A 435 -17.13 -5.94 8.02
C ASN A 435 -15.75 -5.87 8.69
N ILE A 436 -15.69 -6.10 10.01
CA ILE A 436 -14.43 -6.17 10.75
C ILE A 436 -13.54 -7.30 10.20
N LEU A 437 -14.12 -8.48 10.01
CA LEU A 437 -13.41 -9.63 9.46
C LEU A 437 -12.79 -9.32 8.09
N GLN A 438 -13.58 -8.71 7.22
CA GLN A 438 -13.11 -8.35 5.88
C GLN A 438 -12.05 -7.26 5.92
N ALA A 439 -12.27 -6.20 6.70
CA ALA A 439 -11.30 -5.10 6.83
C ALA A 439 -9.94 -5.58 7.37
N ILE A 440 -9.95 -6.51 8.33
CA ILE A 440 -8.70 -7.11 8.83
C ILE A 440 -8.02 -7.96 7.75
N ARG A 441 -8.77 -8.69 6.94
CA ARG A 441 -8.20 -9.42 5.79
C ARG A 441 -7.57 -8.46 4.77
N ASP A 442 -8.21 -7.32 4.53
CA ASP A 442 -7.75 -6.34 3.55
C ASP A 442 -6.43 -5.64 3.97
N GLU A 443 -6.11 -5.63 5.26
CA GLU A 443 -4.80 -5.16 5.76
C GLU A 443 -3.62 -6.04 5.30
N GLN A 444 -3.87 -7.28 4.87
CA GLN A 444 -2.88 -8.21 4.32
C GLN A 444 -1.61 -8.34 5.20
N ILE A 445 -1.77 -8.28 6.53
CA ILE A 445 -0.64 -8.44 7.46
C ILE A 445 -0.10 -9.86 7.31
N GLU A 446 1.13 -9.99 6.88
CA GLU A 446 1.76 -11.30 6.63
C GLU A 446 1.85 -12.14 7.92
N HIS A 447 1.42 -13.40 7.83
CA HIS A 447 1.54 -14.38 8.91
C HIS A 447 1.90 -15.77 8.37
N PRO A 448 3.18 -16.03 8.04
CA PRO A 448 3.61 -17.29 7.40
C PRO A 448 3.33 -18.54 8.23
N ALA A 449 3.25 -18.40 9.57
CA ALA A 449 2.93 -19.51 10.47
C ALA A 449 1.41 -19.79 10.58
N SER A 450 0.57 -18.97 9.93
CA SER A 450 -0.87 -19.20 9.81
C SER A 450 -1.20 -20.00 8.55
N PRO A 451 -2.20 -20.89 8.60
CA PRO A 451 -2.70 -21.58 7.40
C PRO A 451 -3.24 -20.63 6.32
N PHE A 452 -3.54 -19.37 6.69
CA PHE A 452 -4.10 -18.37 5.79
C PHE A 452 -3.03 -17.47 5.15
N GLY A 453 -1.77 -17.57 5.57
CA GLY A 453 -0.66 -16.71 5.09
C GLY A 453 -0.71 -15.26 5.60
N ILE A 454 -1.81 -14.85 6.17
CA ILE A 454 -2.06 -13.52 6.74
C ILE A 454 -2.65 -13.63 8.13
N VAL A 455 -2.63 -12.51 8.86
CA VAL A 455 -3.36 -12.38 10.13
C VAL A 455 -4.86 -12.40 9.84
N THR A 456 -5.57 -13.27 10.55
CA THR A 456 -7.02 -13.38 10.52
C THR A 456 -7.59 -13.33 11.93
N VAL A 457 -8.88 -13.13 12.04
CA VAL A 457 -9.60 -13.13 13.33
C VAL A 457 -10.80 -14.07 13.27
N SER A 458 -11.14 -14.63 14.41
CA SER A 458 -12.42 -15.31 14.63
C SER A 458 -13.32 -14.41 15.47
N LEU A 459 -14.61 -14.39 15.14
CA LEU A 459 -15.59 -13.55 15.81
C LEU A 459 -16.78 -14.37 16.27
N GLY A 460 -17.21 -14.09 17.51
CA GLY A 460 -18.42 -14.65 18.10
C GLY A 460 -19.41 -13.54 18.41
N VAL A 461 -20.64 -13.66 17.94
CA VAL A 461 -21.71 -12.68 18.12
C VAL A 461 -22.81 -13.26 18.99
N ALA A 462 -23.26 -12.50 19.99
CA ALA A 462 -24.44 -12.81 20.78
C ALA A 462 -25.30 -11.57 20.97
N THR A 463 -26.61 -11.76 20.96
CA THR A 463 -27.59 -10.67 21.13
C THR A 463 -28.54 -10.97 22.28
N PHE A 464 -28.63 -10.02 23.19
CA PHE A 464 -29.63 -9.99 24.26
C PHE A 464 -30.88 -9.24 23.81
N VAL A 465 -32.04 -9.86 23.99
CA VAL A 465 -33.34 -9.24 23.81
C VAL A 465 -33.88 -8.82 25.17
N GLY A 466 -34.06 -7.52 25.39
CA GLY A 466 -34.41 -6.95 26.70
C GLY A 466 -35.70 -7.49 27.33
N THR A 467 -36.49 -8.28 26.59
CA THR A 467 -37.65 -9.03 27.10
C THR A 467 -37.30 -10.39 27.73
N ASP A 468 -36.10 -10.90 27.48
CA ASP A 468 -35.63 -12.15 28.03
C ASP A 468 -35.30 -11.98 29.55
N ARG A 469 -36.04 -12.68 30.38
CA ARG A 469 -35.88 -12.62 31.85
C ARG A 469 -34.88 -13.63 32.39
N GLN A 470 -34.50 -14.63 31.59
CA GLN A 470 -33.62 -15.72 32.05
C GLN A 470 -32.15 -15.42 31.78
N LEU A 471 -31.86 -14.58 30.77
CA LEU A 471 -30.50 -14.27 30.37
C LEU A 471 -29.94 -13.12 31.24
N ASP A 472 -28.82 -13.33 31.88
CA ASP A 472 -28.05 -12.31 32.60
C ASP A 472 -26.84 -11.83 31.78
N GLN A 473 -26.15 -10.79 32.25
CA GLN A 473 -24.99 -10.22 31.58
C GLN A 473 -23.88 -11.27 31.36
N ARG A 474 -23.68 -12.14 32.32
CA ARG A 474 -22.65 -13.18 32.27
C ARG A 474 -22.99 -14.22 31.19
N SER A 475 -24.25 -14.59 31.10
CA SER A 475 -24.76 -15.49 30.08
C SER A 475 -24.60 -14.90 28.66
N LEU A 476 -24.73 -13.58 28.48
CA LEU A 476 -24.49 -12.92 27.18
C LEU A 476 -23.03 -13.08 26.75
N ILE A 477 -22.08 -12.86 27.67
CA ILE A 477 -20.65 -13.06 27.38
C ILE A 477 -20.38 -14.55 27.08
N GLU A 478 -20.94 -15.47 27.87
CA GLU A 478 -20.77 -16.92 27.66
C GLU A 478 -21.34 -17.38 26.31
N LEU A 479 -22.42 -16.75 25.84
CA LEU A 479 -22.99 -17.01 24.51
C LEU A 479 -22.07 -16.53 23.40
N ALA A 480 -21.53 -15.32 23.52
CA ALA A 480 -20.57 -14.77 22.57
C ALA A 480 -19.28 -15.60 22.53
N ASP A 481 -18.78 -16.02 23.71
CA ASP A 481 -17.59 -16.86 23.82
C ASP A 481 -17.81 -18.25 23.18
N ARG A 482 -18.96 -18.88 23.43
CA ARG A 482 -19.32 -20.13 22.73
C ARG A 482 -19.38 -19.96 21.20
N ALA A 483 -19.88 -18.83 20.73
CA ALA A 483 -19.91 -18.51 19.32
C ALA A 483 -18.49 -18.32 18.76
N LEU A 484 -17.64 -17.63 19.49
CA LEU A 484 -16.23 -17.46 19.14
C LEU A 484 -15.48 -18.81 19.15
N TYR A 485 -15.71 -19.63 20.15
CA TYR A 485 -15.12 -20.97 20.22
C TYR A 485 -15.56 -21.86 19.03
N ALA A 486 -16.83 -21.79 18.66
CA ALA A 486 -17.32 -22.48 17.48
C ALA A 486 -16.68 -21.94 16.18
N ALA A 487 -16.47 -20.63 16.06
CA ALA A 487 -15.74 -20.05 14.93
C ALA A 487 -14.30 -20.59 14.84
N LYS A 488 -13.62 -20.66 16.00
CA LYS A 488 -12.26 -21.24 16.07
C LYS A 488 -12.22 -22.73 15.72
N SER A 489 -13.17 -23.53 16.21
CA SER A 489 -13.22 -24.97 15.99
C SER A 489 -13.62 -25.35 14.56
N GLN A 490 -14.43 -24.54 13.89
CA GLN A 490 -14.87 -24.77 12.51
C GLN A 490 -13.85 -24.33 11.45
N GLY A 491 -12.66 -23.94 11.84
CA GLY A 491 -11.57 -23.64 10.91
C GLY A 491 -11.14 -22.18 10.92
N ARG A 492 -11.57 -21.38 11.91
CA ARG A 492 -11.16 -19.98 12.11
C ARG A 492 -11.54 -19.04 10.97
N ASN A 493 -11.07 -17.79 11.03
CA ASN A 493 -11.26 -16.77 9.99
C ASN A 493 -12.73 -16.61 9.58
N ARG A 494 -13.63 -16.52 10.57
CA ARG A 494 -15.08 -16.44 10.35
C ARG A 494 -15.83 -15.79 11.49
N VAL A 495 -17.07 -15.46 11.22
CA VAL A 495 -18.06 -15.02 12.20
C VAL A 495 -19.01 -16.18 12.48
N ASN A 496 -19.29 -16.43 13.77
CA ASN A 496 -20.38 -17.31 14.20
C ASN A 496 -21.32 -16.54 15.12
N VAL A 497 -22.59 -16.91 15.08
CA VAL A 497 -23.65 -16.31 15.89
C VAL A 497 -24.19 -17.34 16.88
N ALA A 498 -24.44 -16.90 18.10
CA ALA A 498 -24.85 -17.80 19.19
C ALA A 498 -26.17 -18.54 18.91
N SER A 499 -27.13 -17.91 18.22
CA SER A 499 -28.41 -18.51 17.84
C SER A 499 -28.26 -19.71 16.88
N GLU A 500 -27.30 -19.63 15.95
CA GLU A 500 -27.02 -20.70 14.97
C GLU A 500 -26.40 -21.94 15.64
N ILE A 501 -25.66 -21.76 16.74
CA ILE A 501 -25.01 -22.86 17.46
C ILE A 501 -26.00 -23.61 18.33
N ALA A 502 -26.94 -22.89 18.96
CA ALA A 502 -27.98 -23.50 19.80
C ALA A 502 -28.88 -24.44 18.99
N THR A 503 -29.06 -24.19 17.69
CA THR A 503 -29.84 -25.07 16.79
C THR A 503 -29.08 -26.30 16.32
N SER A 504 -27.74 -26.31 16.37
CA SER A 504 -26.92 -27.43 15.86
C SER A 504 -26.54 -28.46 16.94
N THR A 505 -26.70 -28.16 18.23
CA THR A 505 -26.22 -28.97 19.34
C THR A 505 -27.31 -29.65 20.17
N LEU A 506 -28.60 -29.54 19.79
CA LEU A 506 -29.65 -30.30 20.50
C LEU A 506 -29.63 -31.76 20.04
N PRO A 507 -29.43 -32.73 20.97
CA PRO A 507 -29.56 -34.15 20.65
C PRO A 507 -30.97 -34.46 20.14
N ALA A 508 -31.11 -35.41 19.24
CA ALA A 508 -32.35 -35.74 18.53
C ALA A 508 -33.58 -36.06 19.39
N TRP A 509 -33.39 -36.36 20.69
CA TRP A 509 -34.47 -36.66 21.64
C TRP A 509 -35.20 -35.41 22.20
N THR A 510 -34.64 -34.22 22.07
CA THR A 510 -35.31 -32.98 22.54
C THR A 510 -36.25 -32.38 21.51
N ARG A 511 -36.25 -32.88 20.27
CA ARG A 511 -37.14 -32.39 19.17
C ARG A 511 -38.58 -32.93 19.22
N VAL A 512 -38.88 -33.89 20.11
CA VAL A 512 -40.19 -34.59 20.12
C VAL A 512 -41.19 -33.97 21.12
N LYS A 513 -40.80 -32.98 21.95
CA LYS A 513 -41.71 -32.38 22.95
C LYS A 513 -42.34 -31.04 22.57
N ALA A 514 -42.17 -30.54 21.36
CA ALA A 514 -42.72 -29.25 20.90
C ALA A 514 -43.98 -29.36 20.03
N SER A 515 -44.56 -30.57 19.89
CA SER A 515 -45.78 -30.76 19.13
C SER A 515 -46.79 -31.63 19.93
N ALA A 516 -47.28 -31.14 21.06
CA ALA A 516 -48.48 -31.66 21.68
C ALA A 516 -49.25 -30.49 22.30
N ASP A 517 -50.31 -30.19 21.64
CA ASP A 517 -51.34 -29.19 21.92
C ASP A 517 -52.07 -29.47 23.27
N PRO A 518 -52.47 -28.45 24.03
CA PRO A 518 -53.23 -28.64 25.23
C PRO A 518 -54.73 -28.54 24.98
N GLN A 519 -55.46 -29.62 25.14
CA GLN A 519 -56.90 -29.48 25.36
C GLN A 519 -57.33 -30.11 26.70
N THR A 520 -58.09 -29.27 27.39
CA THR A 520 -59.19 -29.53 28.32
C THR A 520 -58.92 -30.13 29.67
N GLY A 521 -59.37 -29.42 30.69
CA GLY A 521 -60.21 -30.03 31.71
C GLY A 521 -59.97 -29.63 33.16
N SER A 522 -60.82 -28.71 33.62
CA SER A 522 -61.50 -28.67 34.93
C SER A 522 -60.68 -28.56 36.26
N ARG A 523 -61.00 -27.50 37.00
CA ARG A 523 -60.90 -27.36 38.45
C ARG A 523 -61.61 -28.54 39.20
N PRO A 524 -61.25 -28.84 40.45
CA PRO A 524 -61.82 -28.12 41.59
C PRO A 524 -60.90 -27.85 42.79
N THR A 525 -61.20 -26.76 43.44
CA THR A 525 -61.31 -26.33 44.87
C THR A 525 -60.71 -27.15 46.01
N ALA A 526 -60.21 -26.35 47.00
CA ALA A 526 -60.09 -26.50 48.44
C ALA A 526 -58.87 -27.32 48.99
N GLU A 527 -58.00 -26.77 49.75
CA GLU A 527 -57.96 -26.16 51.10
C GLU A 527 -56.71 -25.26 51.27
#